data_a892c96d6082ef2bd7f443e8b536b06e
#
_entry.id   a892c96d6082ef2bd7f443e8b536b06e
#
_cell.length_a   1.000
_cell.length_b   1.000
_cell.length_c   1.000
_cell.angle_alpha   90.00
_cell.angle_beta   90.00
_cell.angle_gamma   90.00
#
_symmetry.space_group_name_H-M   'P 1'
#
loop_
_entity.id
_entity.type
_entity.pdbx_description
1 polymer ?
#
loop_
_entity_poly.entity_id
_entity_poly.type
_entity_poly.pdbx_seq_one_letter_code
_entity_poly.pdbx_strand_id
1 'polypeptide(L)'
;MQWRNDKDDLLSDLCRRFIDRKLYKYVEVDSLDKEMVQEIREAFIKEGLHPEYDLEIDFPTDLPYDVFRPDGEIKDKQILLLDRHERIREISEVSDIVRSISGLHRGKFHLYYPDNKLSQIINRLPQDIADIFEQK
;
A
#
# COMPACT_ATOMS: atom_id res chain seq x y z
N MET A 1 -0.93 4.73 30.99
CA MET A 1 -1.71 4.61 29.74
C MET A 1 -2.85 3.63 29.94
N GLN A 2 -4.05 4.15 29.98
CA GLN A 2 -5.26 3.38 30.31
C GLN A 2 -5.59 2.29 29.30
N TRP A 3 -5.44 2.56 28.01
CA TRP A 3 -5.80 1.66 26.91
C TRP A 3 -4.91 0.42 26.73
N ARG A 4 -3.67 0.45 27.23
CA ARG A 4 -2.78 -0.73 27.18
C ARG A 4 -3.34 -1.95 27.93
N ASN A 5 -4.16 -1.68 28.94
CA ASN A 5 -4.78 -2.69 29.79
C ASN A 5 -6.31 -2.59 29.74
N ASP A 6 -6.85 -2.15 28.61
CA ASP A 6 -8.27 -2.08 28.40
C ASP A 6 -8.90 -3.47 28.38
N LYS A 7 -10.19 -3.55 28.69
CA LYS A 7 -10.96 -4.81 28.62
C LYS A 7 -11.24 -5.24 27.18
N ASP A 8 -11.15 -4.31 26.25
CA ASP A 8 -11.20 -4.59 24.83
C ASP A 8 -9.82 -5.11 24.38
N ASP A 9 -9.77 -6.41 24.06
CA ASP A 9 -8.55 -7.10 23.69
C ASP A 9 -7.92 -6.54 22.43
N LEU A 10 -8.71 -6.07 21.46
CA LEU A 10 -8.23 -5.46 20.23
C LEU A 10 -7.57 -4.11 20.52
N LEU A 11 -8.26 -3.23 21.25
CA LEU A 11 -7.71 -1.93 21.63
C LEU A 11 -6.42 -2.10 22.43
N SER A 12 -6.41 -3.05 23.36
CA SER A 12 -5.26 -3.38 24.18
C SER A 12 -4.07 -3.89 23.33
N ASP A 13 -4.31 -4.78 22.36
CA ASP A 13 -3.27 -5.31 21.46
C ASP A 13 -2.70 -4.19 20.57
N LEU A 14 -3.54 -3.39 19.94
CA LEU A 14 -3.10 -2.27 19.09
C LEU A 14 -2.28 -1.25 19.89
N CYS A 15 -2.72 -0.90 21.08
CA CYS A 15 -1.98 0.02 21.95
C CYS A 15 -0.62 -0.53 22.38
N ARG A 16 -0.54 -1.82 22.73
CA ARG A 16 0.73 -2.47 23.04
C ARG A 16 1.67 -2.48 21.84
N ARG A 17 1.18 -2.83 20.66
CA ARG A 17 1.99 -2.80 19.42
C ARG A 17 2.55 -1.42 19.16
N PHE A 18 1.74 -0.39 19.30
CA PHE A 18 2.18 0.99 19.08
C PHE A 18 3.26 1.41 20.09
N ILE A 19 3.05 1.14 21.38
CA ILE A 19 3.99 1.51 22.45
C ILE A 19 5.29 0.71 22.35
N ASP A 20 5.19 -0.60 22.12
CA ASP A 20 6.33 -1.51 22.05
C ASP A 20 7.01 -1.47 20.66
N ARG A 21 6.53 -0.60 19.74
CA ARG A 21 7.00 -0.45 18.36
C ARG A 21 7.00 -1.76 17.57
N LYS A 22 6.04 -2.62 17.83
CA LYS A 22 5.80 -3.86 17.07
C LYS A 22 4.92 -3.54 15.87
N LEU A 23 5.51 -2.89 14.88
CA LEU A 23 4.84 -2.50 13.65
C LEU A 23 4.42 -3.73 12.84
N TYR A 24 3.44 -3.55 11.96
CA TYR A 24 3.12 -4.54 10.96
C TYR A 24 4.27 -4.65 9.97
N LYS A 25 4.50 -5.85 9.48
CA LYS A 25 5.34 -6.10 8.31
C LYS A 25 4.50 -6.03 7.05
N TYR A 26 5.13 -5.94 5.91
CA TYR A 26 4.44 -6.01 4.63
C TYR A 26 5.19 -6.90 3.65
N VAL A 27 4.46 -7.40 2.68
CA VAL A 27 4.97 -8.02 1.46
C VAL A 27 4.48 -7.25 0.25
N GLU A 28 5.28 -7.24 -0.81
CA GLU A 28 4.93 -6.62 -2.08
C GLU A 28 4.43 -7.68 -3.05
N VAL A 29 3.31 -7.38 -3.73
CA VAL A 29 2.72 -8.24 -4.75
C VAL A 29 2.47 -7.42 -6.02
N ASP A 30 2.90 -7.93 -7.16
CA ASP A 30 2.79 -7.23 -8.44
C ASP A 30 1.34 -7.11 -8.92
N SER A 31 0.52 -8.11 -8.63
CA SER A 31 -0.91 -8.13 -8.97
C SER A 31 -1.72 -8.77 -7.86
N LEU A 32 -2.88 -8.20 -7.59
CA LEU A 32 -3.81 -8.69 -6.59
C LEU A 32 -5.23 -8.45 -7.11
N ASP A 33 -5.96 -9.51 -7.40
CA ASP A 33 -7.36 -9.42 -7.82
C ASP A 33 -8.32 -9.55 -6.63
N LYS A 34 -9.59 -9.29 -6.90
CA LYS A 34 -10.61 -9.32 -5.84
C LYS A 34 -10.85 -10.71 -5.27
N GLU A 35 -10.68 -11.75 -6.10
CA GLU A 35 -10.88 -13.14 -5.70
C GLU A 35 -9.79 -13.54 -4.71
N MET A 36 -8.52 -13.27 -5.03
CA MET A 36 -7.40 -13.53 -4.13
C MET A 36 -7.48 -12.76 -2.82
N VAL A 37 -7.91 -11.49 -2.85
CA VAL A 37 -8.16 -10.71 -1.62
C VAL A 37 -9.19 -11.41 -0.75
N GLN A 38 -10.26 -11.90 -1.35
CA GLN A 38 -11.33 -12.59 -0.63
C GLN A 38 -10.83 -13.92 -0.03
N GLU A 39 -10.07 -14.69 -0.79
CA GLU A 39 -9.47 -15.95 -0.32
C GLU A 39 -8.52 -15.73 0.86
N ILE A 40 -7.67 -14.69 0.79
CA ILE A 40 -6.79 -14.34 1.92
C ILE A 40 -7.61 -13.96 3.17
N ARG A 41 -8.67 -13.17 3.00
CA ARG A 41 -9.56 -12.78 4.11
C ARG A 41 -10.25 -13.98 4.75
N GLU A 42 -10.77 -14.88 3.94
CA GLU A 42 -11.43 -16.10 4.41
C GLU A 42 -10.45 -17.05 5.12
N ALA A 43 -9.24 -17.20 4.59
CA ALA A 43 -8.19 -17.99 5.23
C ALA A 43 -7.79 -17.41 6.59
N PHE A 44 -7.68 -16.08 6.71
CA PHE A 44 -7.38 -15.40 7.97
C PHE A 44 -8.50 -15.61 8.99
N ILE A 45 -9.78 -15.46 8.59
CA ILE A 45 -10.93 -15.70 9.47
C ILE A 45 -10.93 -17.13 9.97
N LYS A 46 -10.70 -18.10 9.08
CA LYS A 46 -10.66 -19.53 9.44
C LYS A 46 -9.61 -19.84 10.49
N GLU A 47 -8.49 -19.15 10.45
CA GLU A 47 -7.39 -19.31 11.40
C GLU A 47 -7.50 -18.39 12.64
N GLY A 48 -8.63 -17.68 12.79
CA GLY A 48 -8.93 -16.86 13.96
C GLY A 48 -8.32 -15.47 13.97
N LEU A 49 -7.86 -14.99 12.82
CA LEU A 49 -7.46 -13.59 12.62
C LEU A 49 -8.67 -12.74 12.21
N HIS A 50 -8.54 -11.44 12.43
CA HIS A 50 -9.55 -10.45 12.06
C HIS A 50 -9.04 -9.63 10.87
N PRO A 51 -9.47 -9.93 9.62
CA PRO A 51 -8.96 -9.24 8.43
C PRO A 51 -9.13 -7.72 8.43
N GLU A 52 -10.10 -7.21 9.19
CA GLU A 52 -10.32 -5.77 9.34
C GLU A 52 -9.18 -5.06 10.09
N TYR A 53 -8.39 -5.80 10.87
CA TYR A 53 -7.31 -5.29 11.72
C TYR A 53 -5.97 -5.99 11.51
N ASP A 54 -6.01 -7.22 11.02
CA ASP A 54 -4.81 -8.05 10.85
C ASP A 54 -4.35 -8.11 9.38
N LEU A 55 -5.09 -7.47 8.46
CA LEU A 55 -4.71 -7.35 7.05
C LEU A 55 -5.08 -5.96 6.53
N GLU A 56 -4.09 -5.18 6.12
CA GLU A 56 -4.31 -3.94 5.38
C GLU A 56 -3.68 -4.08 4.00
N ILE A 57 -4.38 -3.64 2.98
CA ILE A 57 -3.93 -3.70 1.60
C ILE A 57 -3.86 -2.27 1.07
N ASP A 58 -2.68 -1.85 0.69
CA ASP A 58 -2.41 -0.55 0.11
C ASP A 58 -1.76 -0.70 -1.26
N PHE A 59 -2.03 0.25 -2.14
CA PHE A 59 -1.38 0.37 -3.43
C PHE A 59 -0.73 1.75 -3.53
N PRO A 60 0.46 1.92 -2.95
CA PRO A 60 1.17 3.19 -3.04
C PRO A 60 1.55 3.45 -4.49
N THR A 61 0.83 4.36 -5.12
CA THR A 61 1.18 4.86 -6.45
C THR A 61 2.12 6.03 -6.28
N ASP A 62 3.39 5.79 -6.55
CA ASP A 62 4.34 6.89 -6.71
C ASP A 62 4.20 7.42 -8.14
N LEU A 63 3.60 8.58 -8.27
CA LEU A 63 3.62 9.34 -9.52
C LEU A 63 4.80 10.30 -9.46
N PRO A 64 5.92 9.99 -10.10
CA PRO A 64 7.12 10.84 -10.06
C PRO A 64 6.82 12.25 -10.58
N TYR A 65 5.90 12.35 -11.52
CA TYR A 65 5.39 13.62 -12.04
C TYR A 65 3.98 13.44 -12.59
N ASP A 66 2.97 13.99 -11.91
CA ASP A 66 1.56 13.88 -12.27
C ASP A 66 1.12 15.12 -13.07
N VAL A 67 1.27 15.08 -14.38
CA VAL A 67 0.95 16.22 -15.25
C VAL A 67 -0.36 16.07 -15.97
N PHE A 68 -0.85 14.87 -16.22
CA PHE A 68 -1.95 14.70 -17.15
C PHE A 68 -3.00 13.68 -16.66
N ARG A 69 -4.22 14.19 -16.46
CA ARG A 69 -5.43 13.35 -16.56
C ARG A 69 -6.16 13.69 -17.87
N PRO A 70 -6.75 12.69 -18.55
CA PRO A 70 -7.51 12.90 -19.78
C PRO A 70 -8.73 13.83 -19.63
N ASP A 71 -9.14 14.14 -18.41
CA ASP A 71 -10.27 14.98 -18.04
C ASP A 71 -9.95 16.49 -18.02
N GLY A 72 -8.71 16.85 -18.27
CA GLY A 72 -8.34 18.27 -18.52
C GLY A 72 -8.32 19.16 -17.28
N GLU A 73 -8.45 18.63 -16.08
CA GLU A 73 -8.28 19.44 -14.86
C GLU A 73 -6.82 19.83 -14.65
N ILE A 74 -6.57 21.14 -14.63
CA ILE A 74 -5.26 21.73 -14.32
C ILE A 74 -5.00 21.52 -12.83
N LYS A 75 -4.02 20.70 -12.48
CA LYS A 75 -3.59 20.57 -11.09
C LYS A 75 -2.61 21.68 -10.71
N ASP A 76 -2.71 22.15 -9.48
CA ASP A 76 -1.86 23.20 -8.85
C ASP A 76 -0.35 22.86 -8.79
N LYS A 77 0.09 21.76 -9.41
CA LYS A 77 1.48 21.27 -9.34
C LYS A 77 2.20 21.24 -10.68
N GLN A 78 1.68 21.88 -11.70
CA GLN A 78 2.38 21.97 -12.99
C GLN A 78 3.59 22.89 -12.88
N ILE A 79 4.72 22.44 -13.41
CA ILE A 79 5.92 23.25 -13.54
C ILE A 79 5.89 23.93 -14.92
N LEU A 80 5.62 25.23 -14.91
CA LEU A 80 5.55 26.05 -16.11
C LEU A 80 6.89 26.72 -16.36
N LEU A 81 7.39 26.60 -17.57
CA LEU A 81 8.62 27.22 -18.04
C LEU A 81 8.28 28.39 -18.97
N LEU A 82 8.94 29.54 -18.77
CA LEU A 82 8.91 30.66 -19.71
C LEU A 82 10.09 30.52 -20.69
N ASP A 83 9.79 30.32 -21.96
CA ASP A 83 10.84 30.23 -22.97
C ASP A 83 11.39 31.64 -23.39
N ARG A 84 12.45 31.66 -24.20
CA ARG A 84 13.08 32.92 -24.66
C ARG A 84 12.18 33.78 -25.56
N HIS A 85 11.06 33.22 -25.99
CA HIS A 85 10.05 33.87 -26.79
C HIS A 85 8.82 34.27 -26.00
N GLU A 86 8.94 34.32 -24.65
CA GLU A 86 7.85 34.66 -23.71
C GLU A 86 6.66 33.73 -23.79
N ARG A 87 6.85 32.47 -24.22
CA ARG A 87 5.79 31.45 -24.23
C ARG A 87 5.89 30.57 -23.00
N ILE A 88 4.77 30.38 -22.36
CA ILE A 88 4.64 29.46 -21.23
C ILE A 88 4.48 28.05 -21.79
N ARG A 89 5.33 27.13 -21.32
CA ARG A 89 5.29 25.72 -21.68
C ARG A 89 5.43 24.87 -20.42
N GLU A 90 4.75 23.74 -20.42
CA GLU A 90 4.84 22.78 -19.32
C GLU A 90 6.16 21.97 -19.46
N ILE A 91 6.81 21.65 -18.33
CA ILE A 91 8.14 21.02 -18.33
C ILE A 91 8.18 19.67 -19.06
N SER A 92 7.12 18.89 -19.02
CA SER A 92 7.03 17.60 -19.73
C SER A 92 6.99 17.77 -21.27
N GLU A 93 6.59 18.94 -21.76
CA GLU A 93 6.65 19.25 -23.19
C GLU A 93 8.08 19.54 -23.67
N VAL A 94 8.93 20.00 -22.76
CA VAL A 94 10.28 20.46 -23.05
C VAL A 94 11.34 19.42 -22.71
N SER A 95 11.08 18.59 -21.70
CA SER A 95 12.02 17.58 -21.20
C SER A 95 11.53 16.17 -21.52
N ASP A 96 12.26 15.45 -22.35
CA ASP A 96 11.97 14.05 -22.68
C ASP A 96 12.08 13.13 -21.44
N ILE A 97 12.97 13.47 -20.50
CA ILE A 97 13.10 12.74 -19.23
C ILE A 97 11.82 12.89 -18.43
N VAL A 98 11.34 14.13 -18.24
CA VAL A 98 10.09 14.38 -17.50
C VAL A 98 8.91 13.73 -18.21
N ARG A 99 8.84 13.80 -19.54
CA ARG A 99 7.81 13.13 -20.34
C ARG A 99 7.83 11.62 -20.15
N SER A 100 9.00 11.01 -20.09
CA SER A 100 9.15 9.56 -19.95
C SER A 100 8.71 9.04 -18.57
N ILE A 101 8.72 9.86 -17.53
CA ILE A 101 8.26 9.52 -16.18
C ILE A 101 6.84 10.02 -15.87
N SER A 102 6.28 10.87 -16.74
CA SER A 102 4.90 11.37 -16.60
C SER A 102 3.91 10.26 -16.94
N GLY A 103 2.93 10.06 -16.06
CA GLY A 103 1.85 9.08 -16.27
C GLY A 103 2.26 7.61 -16.10
N LEU A 104 3.49 7.32 -15.68
CA LEU A 104 3.90 5.96 -15.34
C LEU A 104 3.40 5.62 -13.93
N HIS A 105 2.30 4.89 -13.87
CA HIS A 105 1.86 4.25 -12.63
C HIS A 105 2.74 3.03 -12.38
N ARG A 106 3.75 3.18 -11.54
CA ARG A 106 4.51 2.05 -11.00
C ARG A 106 4.16 1.92 -9.54
N GLY A 107 3.42 0.89 -9.21
CA GLY A 107 3.09 0.54 -7.85
C GLY A 107 3.00 -0.96 -7.71
N LYS A 108 3.24 -1.44 -6.51
CA LYS A 108 2.97 -2.82 -6.09
C LYS A 108 1.95 -2.78 -4.98
N PHE A 109 1.14 -3.82 -4.86
CA PHE A 109 0.29 -3.97 -3.70
C PHE A 109 1.15 -4.28 -2.48
N HIS A 110 0.91 -3.58 -1.39
CA HIS A 110 1.52 -3.85 -0.10
C HIS A 110 0.46 -4.48 0.80
N LEU A 111 0.72 -5.69 1.25
CA LEU A 111 -0.12 -6.39 2.22
C LEU A 111 0.55 -6.30 3.57
N TYR A 112 -0.03 -5.52 4.48
CA TYR A 112 0.46 -5.34 5.84
C TYR A 112 -0.18 -6.34 6.79
N TYR A 113 0.61 -6.94 7.67
CA TYR A 113 0.17 -7.97 8.59
C TYR A 113 0.97 -7.96 9.90
N PRO A 114 0.38 -8.45 11.01
CA PRO A 114 1.09 -8.65 12.27
C PRO A 114 1.93 -9.93 12.24
N ASP A 115 3.24 -9.78 12.09
CA ASP A 115 4.19 -10.90 11.94
C ASP A 115 4.06 -11.98 13.00
N ASN A 116 3.86 -11.59 14.25
CA ASN A 116 3.71 -12.53 15.37
C ASN A 116 2.44 -13.38 15.30
N LYS A 117 1.36 -12.87 14.71
CA LYS A 117 0.13 -13.63 14.51
C LYS A 117 0.25 -14.51 13.27
N LEU A 118 0.75 -13.94 12.17
CA LEU A 118 0.90 -14.67 10.91
C LEU A 118 1.85 -15.86 11.06
N SER A 119 2.98 -15.70 11.73
CA SER A 119 3.96 -16.78 11.96
C SER A 119 3.37 -18.00 12.68
N GLN A 120 2.30 -17.82 13.45
CA GLN A 120 1.64 -18.92 14.15
C GLN A 120 0.71 -19.74 13.25
N ILE A 121 0.22 -19.15 12.17
CA ILE A 121 -0.78 -19.75 11.30
C ILE A 121 -0.25 -20.07 9.89
N ILE A 122 0.92 -19.56 9.49
CA ILE A 122 1.45 -19.64 8.14
C ILE A 122 1.43 -21.08 7.58
N ASN A 123 1.79 -22.07 8.40
CA ASN A 123 1.80 -23.48 8.03
C ASN A 123 0.40 -24.12 7.90
N ARG A 124 -0.66 -23.40 8.27
CA ARG A 124 -2.05 -23.84 8.19
C ARG A 124 -2.83 -23.15 7.09
N LEU A 125 -2.23 -22.10 6.51
CA LEU A 125 -2.79 -21.42 5.36
C LEU A 125 -2.68 -22.30 4.10
N PRO A 126 -3.56 -22.14 3.11
CA PRO A 126 -3.36 -22.69 1.78
C PRO A 126 -1.97 -22.28 1.24
N GLN A 127 -1.33 -23.19 0.49
CA GLN A 127 0.07 -23.01 0.06
C GLN A 127 0.26 -21.76 -0.81
N ASP A 128 -0.67 -21.49 -1.69
CA ASP A 128 -0.70 -20.31 -2.56
C ASP A 128 -0.75 -19.00 -1.76
N ILE A 129 -1.51 -18.96 -0.66
CA ILE A 129 -1.58 -17.81 0.24
C ILE A 129 -0.30 -17.72 1.08
N ALA A 130 0.18 -18.84 1.62
CA ALA A 130 1.42 -18.85 2.41
C ALA A 130 2.61 -18.34 1.58
N ASP A 131 2.72 -18.74 0.33
CA ASP A 131 3.78 -18.34 -0.60
C ASP A 131 3.82 -16.82 -0.82
N ILE A 132 2.65 -16.14 -0.78
CA ILE A 132 2.58 -14.68 -0.88
C ILE A 132 3.35 -14.02 0.28
N PHE A 133 3.17 -14.52 1.50
CA PHE A 133 3.77 -13.94 2.70
C PHE A 133 5.20 -14.42 2.97
N GLU A 134 5.64 -15.49 2.33
CA GLU A 134 7.01 -16.02 2.43
C GLU A 134 7.97 -15.45 1.37
N GLN A 135 7.47 -14.68 0.41
CA GLN A 135 8.32 -13.97 -0.56
C GLN A 135 9.17 -12.93 0.18
N LYS A 136 10.46 -13.19 0.28
CA LYS A 136 11.47 -12.28 0.81
C LYS A 136 12.19 -11.54 -0.30
#